data_2a89978cfb34e46f3534af965638741b
#
_entry.id   2a89978cfb34e46f3534af965638741b
#
_cell.length_a   1.000
_cell.length_b   1.000
_cell.length_c   1.000
_cell.angle_alpha   90.00
_cell.angle_beta   90.00
_cell.angle_gamma   90.00
#
_symmetry.space_group_name_H-M   'P 1'
#
loop_
_entity.id
_entity.type
_entity.pdbx_description
1 polymer ?
#
loop_
_entity_poly.entity_id
_entity_poly.type
_entity_poly.pdbx_seq_one_letter_code
_entity_poly.pdbx_strand_id
1 'polypeptide(L)'
;LTLEELQGELRAWEQPAYRASQVIEWLYSHHAITWDAMTNLPRALRERLPREFSLHPLKLVTKQGADDTTQKFLWRLADGGLIESVLIPANPALYGEASDRHTLCVSTQVGCAYGCLFCASGLDGWKRNLGVEEIVEQVLATERWHASRNLAPAIEPAIEPATAPAPEVEVPKPTPEPPSSDRLINNLVVMGMGEPLANYDALLKALRILNAPW
;
A
#
# COMPACT_ATOMS: atom_id res chain seq x y z
N LEU A 1 -11.76 -0.60 8.23
CA LEU A 1 -12.26 -1.28 9.43
C LEU A 1 -11.10 -1.92 10.18
N THR A 2 -11.16 -1.97 11.51
CA THR A 2 -10.29 -2.83 12.32
C THR A 2 -10.73 -4.28 12.20
N LEU A 3 -9.91 -5.23 12.71
CA LEU A 3 -10.27 -6.64 12.74
C LEU A 3 -11.57 -6.86 13.52
N GLU A 4 -11.73 -6.21 14.69
CA GLU A 4 -12.91 -6.35 15.55
C GLU A 4 -14.17 -5.81 14.86
N GLU A 5 -14.07 -4.67 14.17
CA GLU A 5 -15.17 -4.10 13.41
C GLU A 5 -15.59 -5.06 12.27
N LEU A 6 -14.62 -5.59 11.52
CA LEU A 6 -14.90 -6.54 10.45
C LEU A 6 -15.49 -7.85 10.99
N GLN A 7 -15.02 -8.34 12.15
CA GLN A 7 -15.61 -9.49 12.82
C GLN A 7 -17.08 -9.23 13.21
N GLY A 8 -17.39 -8.01 13.66
CA GLY A 8 -18.74 -7.59 13.97
C GLY A 8 -19.67 -7.66 12.76
N GLU A 9 -19.24 -7.09 11.64
CA GLU A 9 -19.97 -7.11 10.37
C GLU A 9 -20.19 -8.56 9.85
N LEU A 10 -19.12 -9.35 9.81
CA LEU A 10 -19.21 -10.72 9.32
C LEU A 10 -20.04 -11.61 10.24
N ARG A 11 -20.08 -11.35 11.55
CA ARG A 11 -20.95 -12.05 12.49
C ARG A 11 -22.43 -11.76 12.19
N ALA A 12 -22.78 -10.55 11.82
CA ALA A 12 -24.15 -10.20 11.37
C ALA A 12 -24.54 -10.95 10.08
N TRP A 13 -23.56 -11.47 9.34
CA TRP A 13 -23.75 -12.33 8.19
C TRP A 13 -23.64 -13.82 8.51
N GLU A 14 -23.68 -14.19 9.80
CA GLU A 14 -23.54 -15.56 10.27
C GLU A 14 -22.21 -16.23 9.84
N GLN A 15 -21.17 -15.41 9.61
CA GLN A 15 -19.86 -15.92 9.25
C GLN A 15 -19.01 -16.17 10.51
N PRO A 16 -18.20 -17.24 10.53
CA PRO A 16 -17.26 -17.50 11.61
C PRO A 16 -16.22 -16.36 11.74
N ALA A 17 -15.80 -16.05 12.97
CA ALA A 17 -14.90 -14.94 13.25
C ALA A 17 -13.55 -15.03 12.49
N TYR A 18 -13.03 -16.24 12.24
CA TYR A 18 -11.77 -16.43 11.51
C TYR A 18 -11.83 -15.94 10.05
N ARG A 19 -13.04 -15.77 9.47
CA ARG A 19 -13.18 -15.20 8.11
C ARG A 19 -12.72 -13.77 8.04
N ALA A 20 -12.93 -12.99 9.09
CA ALA A 20 -12.37 -11.63 9.17
C ALA A 20 -10.85 -11.65 9.14
N SER A 21 -10.21 -12.55 9.89
CA SER A 21 -8.76 -12.72 9.87
C SER A 21 -8.23 -13.09 8.48
N GLN A 22 -8.93 -13.98 7.75
CA GLN A 22 -8.56 -14.31 6.37
C GLN A 22 -8.66 -13.10 5.43
N VAL A 23 -9.72 -12.30 5.53
CA VAL A 23 -9.86 -11.07 4.72
C VAL A 23 -8.71 -10.10 5.04
N ILE A 24 -8.43 -9.89 6.32
CA ILE A 24 -7.34 -9.01 6.77
C ILE A 24 -5.99 -9.50 6.25
N GLU A 25 -5.68 -10.79 6.37
CA GLU A 25 -4.46 -11.40 5.83
C GLU A 25 -4.31 -11.15 4.32
N TRP A 26 -5.38 -11.33 3.56
CA TRP A 26 -5.37 -11.04 2.13
C TRP A 26 -5.09 -9.57 1.82
N LEU A 27 -5.66 -8.64 2.59
CA LEU A 27 -5.47 -7.21 2.37
C LEU A 27 -4.07 -6.75 2.77
N TYR A 28 -3.57 -7.20 3.93
CA TYR A 28 -2.36 -6.63 4.55
C TYR A 28 -1.10 -7.46 4.35
N SER A 29 -1.20 -8.78 4.19
CA SER A 29 -0.04 -9.66 3.95
C SER A 29 0.09 -10.02 2.48
N HIS A 30 -1.01 -10.32 1.79
CA HIS A 30 -1.00 -10.64 0.36
C HIS A 30 -1.25 -9.42 -0.54
N HIS A 31 -1.53 -8.26 0.05
CA HIS A 31 -1.78 -6.99 -0.65
C HIS A 31 -2.84 -7.08 -1.76
N ALA A 32 -3.88 -7.90 -1.56
CA ALA A 32 -4.95 -8.11 -2.54
C ALA A 32 -5.70 -6.81 -2.85
N ILE A 33 -5.93 -6.55 -4.12
CA ILE A 33 -6.69 -5.40 -4.63
C ILE A 33 -8.04 -5.79 -5.23
N THR A 34 -8.35 -7.08 -5.24
CA THR A 34 -9.62 -7.61 -5.70
C THR A 34 -10.14 -8.68 -4.74
N TRP A 35 -11.46 -8.77 -4.61
CA TRP A 35 -12.10 -9.80 -3.79
C TRP A 35 -11.91 -11.21 -4.36
N ASP A 36 -11.80 -11.34 -5.68
CA ASP A 36 -11.62 -12.62 -6.35
C ASP A 36 -10.25 -13.27 -6.06
N ALA A 37 -9.24 -12.48 -5.73
CA ALA A 37 -7.94 -12.98 -5.32
C ALA A 37 -8.00 -13.79 -4.01
N MET A 38 -8.99 -13.56 -3.15
CA MET A 38 -9.14 -14.18 -1.83
C MET A 38 -9.66 -15.62 -1.93
N THR A 39 -8.86 -16.52 -2.52
CA THR A 39 -9.28 -17.86 -2.95
C THR A 39 -9.67 -18.81 -1.82
N ASN A 40 -9.17 -18.59 -0.60
CA ASN A 40 -9.54 -19.37 0.59
C ASN A 40 -10.87 -18.95 1.24
N LEU A 41 -11.51 -17.88 0.73
CA LEU A 41 -12.85 -17.50 1.13
C LEU A 41 -13.90 -18.25 0.29
N PRO A 42 -15.05 -18.66 0.90
CA PRO A 42 -16.16 -19.21 0.15
C PRO A 42 -16.62 -18.26 -0.96
N ARG A 43 -17.02 -18.83 -2.10
CA ARG A 43 -17.49 -18.06 -3.25
C ARG A 43 -18.62 -17.09 -2.89
N ALA A 44 -19.60 -17.56 -2.12
CA ALA A 44 -20.73 -16.73 -1.68
C ALA A 44 -20.28 -15.51 -0.87
N LEU A 45 -19.25 -15.65 -0.03
CA LEU A 45 -18.69 -14.55 0.73
C LEU A 45 -17.94 -13.56 -0.19
N ARG A 46 -17.14 -14.06 -1.14
CA ARG A 46 -16.45 -13.22 -2.14
C ARG A 46 -17.41 -12.43 -3.04
N GLU A 47 -18.58 -12.98 -3.33
CA GLU A 47 -19.64 -12.30 -4.10
C GLU A 47 -20.44 -11.28 -3.25
N ARG A 48 -20.48 -11.45 -1.92
CA ARG A 48 -21.17 -10.55 -1.00
C ARG A 48 -20.30 -9.35 -0.59
N LEU A 49 -19.01 -9.58 -0.30
CA LEU A 49 -18.09 -8.55 0.16
C LEU A 49 -18.09 -7.28 -0.73
N PRO A 50 -18.03 -7.35 -2.07
CA PRO A 50 -18.02 -6.15 -2.93
C PRO A 50 -19.35 -5.38 -2.96
N ARG A 51 -20.43 -5.93 -2.43
CA ARG A 51 -21.72 -5.22 -2.31
C ARG A 51 -21.77 -4.31 -1.10
N GLU A 52 -21.02 -4.67 -0.05
CA GLU A 52 -21.02 -3.96 1.24
C GLU A 52 -19.73 -3.17 1.48
N PHE A 53 -18.63 -3.61 0.87
CA PHE A 53 -17.31 -2.99 1.03
C PHE A 53 -16.66 -2.67 -0.31
N SER A 54 -15.95 -1.57 -0.33
CA SER A 54 -15.14 -1.18 -1.48
C SER A 54 -13.64 -1.26 -1.15
N LEU A 55 -12.87 -1.76 -2.09
CA LEU A 55 -11.42 -1.62 -2.07
C LEU A 55 -11.07 -0.36 -2.88
N HIS A 56 -10.25 0.50 -2.31
CA HIS A 56 -9.88 1.78 -2.90
C HIS A 56 -8.37 1.86 -3.14
N PRO A 57 -7.80 1.05 -4.07
CA PRO A 57 -6.38 1.08 -4.33
C PRO A 57 -5.97 2.44 -4.90
N LEU A 58 -4.93 3.03 -4.33
CA LEU A 58 -4.31 4.23 -4.87
C LEU A 58 -3.69 3.93 -6.24
N LYS A 59 -3.83 4.88 -7.17
CA LYS A 59 -3.22 4.77 -8.49
C LYS A 59 -1.95 5.60 -8.54
N LEU A 60 -0.84 4.96 -8.86
CA LEU A 60 0.43 5.67 -9.07
C LEU A 60 0.33 6.56 -10.31
N VAL A 61 0.54 7.86 -10.14
CA VAL A 61 0.60 8.84 -11.23
C VAL A 61 2.03 8.99 -11.70
N THR A 62 2.96 9.20 -10.77
CA THR A 62 4.40 9.29 -11.05
C THR A 62 5.23 8.94 -9.82
N LYS A 63 6.44 8.49 -10.07
CA LYS A 63 7.47 8.24 -9.05
C LYS A 63 8.72 9.01 -9.44
N GLN A 64 9.33 9.67 -8.47
CA GLN A 64 10.61 10.38 -8.60
C GLN A 64 11.63 9.81 -7.62
N GLY A 65 12.92 9.96 -7.93
CA GLY A 65 14.03 9.41 -7.15
C GLY A 65 14.51 8.06 -7.66
N ALA A 66 15.80 7.78 -7.49
CA ALA A 66 16.41 6.48 -7.78
C ALA A 66 16.07 5.47 -6.69
N ASP A 67 16.32 4.20 -6.95
CA ASP A 67 15.85 3.12 -6.08
C ASP A 67 16.61 3.01 -4.75
N ASP A 68 17.83 3.50 -4.74
CA ASP A 68 18.73 3.55 -3.58
C ASP A 68 18.66 4.87 -2.81
N THR A 69 17.80 5.78 -3.22
CA THR A 69 17.63 7.11 -2.63
C THR A 69 16.17 7.33 -2.15
N THR A 70 15.92 8.52 -1.62
CA THR A 70 14.56 8.97 -1.30
C THR A 70 13.69 8.96 -2.55
N GLN A 71 12.54 8.31 -2.46
CA GLN A 71 11.58 8.15 -3.55
C GLN A 71 10.27 8.82 -3.20
N LYS A 72 9.79 9.69 -4.08
CA LYS A 72 8.51 10.38 -3.94
C LYS A 72 7.49 9.79 -4.88
N PHE A 73 6.33 9.43 -4.35
CA PHE A 73 5.19 8.90 -5.07
C PHE A 73 4.08 9.95 -5.11
N LEU A 74 3.52 10.18 -6.27
CA LEU A 74 2.29 10.92 -6.46
C LEU A 74 1.16 9.92 -6.71
N TRP A 75 0.19 9.90 -5.83
CA TRP A 75 -0.96 9.01 -5.88
C TRP A 75 -2.23 9.76 -6.28
N ARG A 76 -3.09 9.07 -7.02
CA ARG A 76 -4.44 9.54 -7.33
C ARG A 76 -5.45 8.76 -6.50
N LEU A 77 -6.29 9.50 -5.79
CA LEU A 77 -7.43 9.00 -5.02
C LEU A 77 -8.62 8.69 -5.93
N ALA A 78 -9.64 8.00 -5.40
CA ALA A 78 -10.83 7.60 -6.14
C ALA A 78 -11.64 8.81 -6.65
N ASP A 79 -11.65 9.92 -5.90
CA ASP A 79 -12.30 11.18 -6.28
C ASP A 79 -11.46 12.07 -7.21
N GLY A 80 -10.28 11.59 -7.61
CA GLY A 80 -9.34 12.33 -8.46
C GLY A 80 -8.37 13.24 -7.71
N GLY A 81 -8.49 13.37 -6.39
CA GLY A 81 -7.55 14.08 -5.54
C GLY A 81 -6.13 13.50 -5.65
N LEU A 82 -5.13 14.34 -5.45
CA LEU A 82 -3.73 13.95 -5.50
C LEU A 82 -3.09 14.10 -4.13
N ILE A 83 -2.31 13.10 -3.74
CA ILE A 83 -1.51 13.10 -2.51
C ILE A 83 -0.12 12.56 -2.77
N GLU A 84 0.82 12.89 -1.91
CA GLU A 84 2.19 12.43 -1.99
C GLU A 84 2.53 11.51 -0.82
N SER A 85 3.38 10.51 -1.08
CA SER A 85 4.09 9.74 -0.06
C SER A 85 5.57 9.71 -0.41
N VAL A 86 6.42 9.63 0.62
CA VAL A 86 7.87 9.64 0.42
C VAL A 86 8.50 8.45 1.15
N LEU A 87 9.11 7.55 0.38
CA LEU A 87 9.90 6.44 0.92
C LEU A 87 11.35 6.90 1.11
N ILE A 88 11.83 6.80 2.34
CA ILE A 88 13.14 7.26 2.77
C ILE A 88 13.90 6.03 3.29
N PRO A 89 14.82 5.45 2.50
CA PRO A 89 15.70 4.39 2.97
C PRO A 89 16.70 4.92 4.01
N ALA A 90 17.22 4.03 4.84
CA ALA A 90 18.32 4.40 5.72
C ALA A 90 19.53 4.83 4.89
N ASN A 91 20.18 5.91 5.32
CA ASN A 91 21.40 6.39 4.67
C ASN A 91 22.61 6.08 5.55
N PRO A 92 23.44 5.06 5.21
CA PRO A 92 24.63 4.71 5.98
C PRO A 92 25.64 5.87 6.07
N ALA A 93 25.69 6.76 5.06
CA ALA A 93 26.57 7.90 5.06
C ALA A 93 26.23 8.94 6.15
N LEU A 94 24.96 8.97 6.62
CA LEU A 94 24.54 9.86 7.70
C LEU A 94 24.68 9.24 9.08
N TYR A 95 24.59 7.91 9.20
CA TYR A 95 24.48 7.23 10.49
C TYR A 95 25.64 6.25 10.77
N GLY A 96 26.56 6.07 9.82
CA GLY A 96 27.78 5.26 9.98
C GLY A 96 27.58 3.75 9.94
N GLU A 97 26.36 3.26 10.00
CA GLU A 97 26.03 1.82 9.99
C GLU A 97 24.96 1.50 8.91
N ALA A 98 25.08 0.30 8.35
CA ALA A 98 24.02 -0.22 7.48
C ALA A 98 22.77 -0.49 8.31
N SER A 99 21.62 -0.06 7.82
CA SER A 99 20.32 -0.27 8.45
C SER A 99 19.29 -0.65 7.41
N ASP A 100 18.43 -1.57 7.77
CA ASP A 100 17.27 -2.00 6.98
C ASP A 100 16.06 -1.07 7.12
N ARG A 101 16.23 0.08 7.81
CA ARG A 101 15.14 1.02 8.05
C ARG A 101 14.64 1.66 6.76
N HIS A 102 13.36 1.43 6.47
CA HIS A 102 12.61 2.10 5.41
C HIS A 102 11.48 2.89 6.04
N THR A 103 11.58 4.21 5.99
CA THR A 103 10.58 5.12 6.53
C THR A 103 9.66 5.58 5.42
N LEU A 104 8.34 5.40 5.58
CA LEU A 104 7.36 6.02 4.70
C LEU A 104 6.78 7.26 5.35
N CYS A 105 6.91 8.40 4.67
CA CYS A 105 6.23 9.64 5.01
C CYS A 105 4.86 9.64 4.34
N VAL A 106 3.78 9.74 5.15
CA VAL A 106 2.40 9.68 4.67
C VAL A 106 1.66 11.00 4.80
N SER A 107 0.72 11.23 3.91
CA SER A 107 -0.19 12.38 3.89
C SER A 107 -1.44 12.10 4.71
N THR A 108 -2.07 13.17 5.24
CA THR A 108 -3.32 13.10 6.02
C THR A 108 -4.45 13.93 5.45
N GLN A 109 -4.16 14.79 4.47
CA GLN A 109 -5.15 15.66 3.81
C GLN A 109 -4.86 15.76 2.33
N VAL A 110 -5.87 16.13 1.54
CA VAL A 110 -5.68 16.65 0.18
C VAL A 110 -5.52 18.15 0.31
N GLY A 111 -4.31 18.65 -0.01
CA GLY A 111 -3.89 20.00 0.38
C GLY A 111 -3.54 20.08 1.87
N CYS A 112 -3.63 21.26 2.47
CA CYS A 112 -3.37 21.44 3.90
C CYS A 112 -4.28 22.51 4.49
N ALA A 113 -4.82 22.24 5.68
CA ALA A 113 -5.65 23.19 6.41
C ALA A 113 -4.86 24.36 7.02
N TYR A 114 -3.54 24.27 7.03
CA TYR A 114 -2.64 25.29 7.58
C TYR A 114 -1.85 26.00 6.48
N GLY A 115 -1.75 27.29 6.57
CA GLY A 115 -1.04 28.15 5.61
C GLY A 115 0.41 28.45 5.99
N CYS A 116 1.21 27.45 6.33
CA CYS A 116 2.61 27.64 6.69
C CYS A 116 3.39 28.24 5.51
N LEU A 117 4.04 29.39 5.71
CA LEU A 117 4.71 30.17 4.66
C LEU A 117 5.86 29.41 3.96
N PHE A 118 6.42 28.41 4.63
CA PHE A 118 7.55 27.60 4.12
C PHE A 118 7.11 26.30 3.45
N CYS A 119 5.81 25.96 3.46
CA CYS A 119 5.32 24.64 3.06
C CYS A 119 4.46 24.71 1.80
N ALA A 120 4.85 23.95 0.78
CA ALA A 120 4.12 23.90 -0.48
C ALA A 120 2.76 23.18 -0.38
N SER A 121 2.53 22.33 0.63
CA SER A 121 1.29 21.56 0.76
C SER A 121 0.04 22.42 0.95
N GLY A 122 0.21 23.67 1.40
CA GLY A 122 -0.88 24.61 1.60
C GLY A 122 -1.15 25.58 0.42
N LEU A 123 -0.32 25.57 -0.63
CA LEU A 123 -0.42 26.54 -1.73
C LEU A 123 -1.76 26.49 -2.46
N ASP A 124 -2.31 25.30 -2.69
CA ASP A 124 -3.62 25.10 -3.35
C ASP A 124 -4.78 25.03 -2.33
N GLY A 125 -4.51 25.36 -1.07
CA GLY A 125 -5.46 25.33 0.03
C GLY A 125 -5.85 23.91 0.43
N TRP A 126 -6.69 23.82 1.44
CA TRP A 126 -7.27 22.58 1.93
C TRP A 126 -8.48 22.17 1.08
N LYS A 127 -8.57 20.90 0.75
CA LYS A 127 -9.72 20.32 0.04
C LYS A 127 -10.55 19.44 0.98
N ARG A 128 -9.91 18.46 1.62
CA ARG A 128 -10.54 17.56 2.61
C ARG A 128 -9.51 16.79 3.42
N ASN A 129 -9.98 16.20 4.50
CA ASN A 129 -9.24 15.17 5.22
C ASN A 129 -9.22 13.86 4.43
N LEU A 130 -8.16 13.06 4.58
CA LEU A 130 -8.12 11.69 4.10
C LEU A 130 -8.92 10.77 5.03
N GLY A 131 -9.60 9.79 4.45
CA GLY A 131 -10.19 8.70 5.20
C GLY A 131 -9.14 7.75 5.78
N VAL A 132 -9.55 6.94 6.74
CA VAL A 132 -8.70 5.90 7.36
C VAL A 132 -8.08 4.99 6.31
N GLU A 133 -8.91 4.54 5.35
CA GLU A 133 -8.52 3.68 4.25
C GLU A 133 -7.49 4.33 3.33
N GLU A 134 -7.61 5.63 3.06
CA GLU A 134 -6.67 6.36 2.21
C GLU A 134 -5.31 6.57 2.88
N ILE A 135 -5.29 6.74 4.21
CA ILE A 135 -4.03 6.82 4.97
C ILE A 135 -3.33 5.46 4.98
N VAL A 136 -4.07 4.37 5.28
CA VAL A 136 -3.55 3.00 5.29
C VAL A 136 -3.07 2.58 3.91
N GLU A 137 -3.82 2.93 2.87
CA GLU A 137 -3.55 2.52 1.50
C GLU A 137 -2.24 3.10 0.95
N GLN A 138 -1.75 4.22 1.46
CA GLN A 138 -0.43 4.74 1.07
C GLN A 138 0.69 3.72 1.41
N VAL A 139 0.58 3.06 2.56
CA VAL A 139 1.52 2.00 2.96
C VAL A 139 1.37 0.80 2.04
N LEU A 140 0.15 0.28 1.88
CA LEU A 140 -0.12 -0.90 1.05
C LEU A 140 0.24 -0.69 -0.43
N ALA A 141 -0.04 0.51 -0.97
CA ALA A 141 0.31 0.83 -2.36
C ALA A 141 1.83 0.90 -2.57
N THR A 142 2.58 1.40 -1.59
CA THR A 142 4.05 1.44 -1.66
C THR A 142 4.64 0.03 -1.55
N GLU A 143 4.10 -0.83 -0.66
CA GLU A 143 4.49 -2.24 -0.56
C GLU A 143 4.22 -3.00 -1.87
N ARG A 144 3.03 -2.85 -2.45
CA ARG A 144 2.69 -3.45 -3.75
C ARG A 144 3.60 -2.97 -4.88
N TRP A 145 3.89 -1.68 -4.90
CA TRP A 145 4.83 -1.13 -5.88
C TRP A 145 6.20 -1.80 -5.74
N HIS A 146 6.72 -1.95 -4.53
CA HIS A 146 7.99 -2.62 -4.27
C HIS A 146 7.96 -4.09 -4.70
N ALA A 147 6.94 -4.84 -4.29
CA ALA A 147 6.78 -6.25 -4.65
C ALA A 147 6.71 -6.47 -6.16
N SER A 148 6.02 -5.59 -6.90
CA SER A 148 5.89 -5.69 -8.36
C SER A 148 7.23 -5.57 -9.10
N ARG A 149 8.20 -4.88 -8.51
CA ARG A 149 9.55 -4.74 -9.09
C ARG A 149 10.41 -5.98 -8.91
N ASN A 150 10.25 -6.67 -7.80
CA ASN A 150 10.97 -7.90 -7.50
C ASN A 150 10.46 -9.08 -8.36
N LEU A 151 9.24 -8.97 -8.92
CA LEU A 151 8.63 -9.96 -9.81
C LEU A 151 8.91 -9.71 -11.29
N ALA A 152 9.36 -8.51 -11.67
CA ALA A 152 9.75 -8.25 -13.06
C ALA A 152 11.14 -8.88 -13.30
N PRO A 153 11.29 -9.84 -14.23
CA PRO A 153 12.61 -10.28 -14.62
C PRO A 153 13.38 -9.07 -15.15
N ALA A 154 14.65 -8.95 -14.77
CA ALA A 154 15.55 -7.98 -15.35
C ALA A 154 15.60 -8.24 -16.88
N ILE A 155 14.82 -7.49 -17.63
CA ILE A 155 14.95 -7.45 -19.08
C ILE A 155 16.15 -6.56 -19.35
N GLU A 156 17.33 -7.16 -19.35
CA GLU A 156 18.47 -6.57 -20.07
C GLU A 156 18.09 -6.52 -21.55
N PRO A 157 18.30 -5.41 -22.24
CA PRO A 157 18.15 -5.38 -23.69
C PRO A 157 19.34 -6.11 -24.32
N ALA A 158 19.24 -7.44 -24.45
CA ALA A 158 20.11 -8.20 -25.30
C ALA A 158 19.64 -8.03 -26.74
N ILE A 159 20.30 -7.12 -27.47
CA ILE A 159 20.30 -7.15 -28.92
C ILE A 159 21.30 -8.23 -29.34
N GLU A 160 20.82 -9.43 -29.70
CA GLU A 160 21.55 -10.35 -30.54
C GLU A 160 20.62 -10.95 -31.60
N PRO A 161 21.15 -11.19 -32.82
CA PRO A 161 20.32 -11.56 -33.97
C PRO A 161 19.93 -13.04 -33.94
N ALA A 162 18.73 -13.29 -34.42
CA ALA A 162 18.09 -14.59 -34.52
C ALA A 162 18.89 -15.60 -35.34
N THR A 163 19.14 -16.80 -34.78
CA THR A 163 19.25 -18.05 -35.57
C THR A 163 18.91 -19.26 -34.69
N ALA A 164 17.99 -20.06 -35.20
CA ALA A 164 17.59 -21.43 -34.87
C ALA A 164 16.49 -21.63 -33.82
N PRO A 165 15.53 -22.54 -34.07
CA PRO A 165 14.40 -22.81 -33.18
C PRO A 165 14.85 -23.63 -31.97
N ALA A 166 14.46 -23.16 -30.79
CA ALA A 166 14.69 -23.85 -29.52
C ALA A 166 13.63 -24.94 -29.29
N PRO A 167 13.99 -26.05 -28.61
CA PRO A 167 13.01 -27.08 -28.22
C PRO A 167 12.00 -26.55 -27.17
N GLU A 168 10.76 -27.01 -27.29
CA GLU A 168 9.70 -26.74 -26.32
C GLU A 168 10.11 -27.31 -24.96
N VAL A 169 10.40 -26.39 -24.03
CA VAL A 169 10.56 -26.71 -22.60
C VAL A 169 9.21 -26.49 -21.95
N GLU A 170 8.59 -27.55 -21.45
CA GLU A 170 7.42 -27.44 -20.57
C GLU A 170 7.78 -26.56 -19.37
N VAL A 171 7.21 -25.34 -19.34
CA VAL A 171 7.34 -24.43 -18.21
C VAL A 171 6.42 -24.95 -17.09
N PRO A 172 6.94 -25.37 -15.93
CA PRO A 172 6.10 -25.71 -14.80
C PRO A 172 5.27 -24.48 -14.43
N LYS A 173 3.94 -24.66 -14.27
CA LYS A 173 3.07 -23.61 -13.74
C LYS A 173 3.64 -23.14 -12.40
N PRO A 174 3.91 -21.84 -12.22
CA PRO A 174 4.35 -21.34 -10.94
C PRO A 174 3.23 -21.58 -9.92
N THR A 175 3.48 -22.46 -8.96
CA THR A 175 2.73 -22.46 -7.71
C THR A 175 3.00 -21.12 -7.05
N PRO A 176 1.97 -20.34 -6.67
CA PRO A 176 2.20 -19.12 -5.93
C PRO A 176 2.83 -19.49 -4.59
N GLU A 177 4.12 -19.26 -4.46
CA GLU A 177 4.76 -19.24 -3.14
C GLU A 177 4.12 -18.12 -2.33
N PRO A 178 3.77 -18.35 -1.05
CA PRO A 178 3.31 -17.26 -0.20
C PRO A 178 4.42 -16.19 -0.17
N PRO A 179 4.06 -14.90 -0.32
CA PRO A 179 5.04 -13.82 -0.28
C PRO A 179 5.81 -13.91 1.04
N SER A 180 7.12 -13.81 0.95
CA SER A 180 8.00 -13.70 2.11
C SER A 180 7.49 -12.58 3.02
N SER A 181 7.50 -12.80 4.34
CA SER A 181 7.03 -11.86 5.37
C SER A 181 7.88 -10.58 5.50
N ASP A 182 8.71 -10.28 4.52
CA ASP A 182 9.56 -9.10 4.50
C ASP A 182 8.78 -7.87 4.04
N ARG A 183 8.17 -7.20 4.99
CA ARG A 183 7.64 -5.85 4.77
C ARG A 183 8.80 -4.89 4.49
N LEU A 184 8.70 -4.15 3.39
CA LEU A 184 9.64 -3.08 3.07
C LEU A 184 9.59 -1.97 4.14
N ILE A 185 8.37 -1.52 4.47
CA ILE A 185 8.16 -0.38 5.35
C ILE A 185 8.11 -0.84 6.80
N ASN A 186 9.10 -0.42 7.59
CA ASN A 186 9.19 -0.73 9.02
C ASN A 186 9.12 0.53 9.91
N ASN A 187 9.00 1.72 9.33
CA ASN A 187 8.85 2.98 10.05
C ASN A 187 7.92 3.94 9.32
N LEU A 188 7.12 4.70 10.06
CA LEU A 188 6.20 5.70 9.51
C LEU A 188 6.48 7.07 10.12
N VAL A 189 6.39 8.11 9.28
CA VAL A 189 6.34 9.51 9.71
C VAL A 189 5.14 10.20 9.07
N VAL A 190 4.48 11.06 9.82
CA VAL A 190 3.28 11.76 9.36
C VAL A 190 3.65 13.21 9.08
N MET A 191 4.44 13.40 8.03
CA MET A 191 5.02 14.69 7.62
C MET A 191 4.76 14.96 6.12
N GLY A 192 3.81 14.26 5.51
CA GLY A 192 3.38 14.47 4.14
C GLY A 192 2.44 15.66 3.99
N MET A 193 1.54 15.60 3.01
CA MET A 193 0.55 16.67 2.82
C MET A 193 -0.49 16.65 3.95
N GLY A 194 -0.76 17.85 4.49
CA GLY A 194 -1.78 18.06 5.52
C GLY A 194 -1.22 18.26 6.93
N GLU A 195 -2.09 18.75 7.81
CA GLU A 195 -1.82 18.84 9.24
C GLU A 195 -2.40 17.59 9.94
N PRO A 196 -1.54 16.72 10.53
CA PRO A 196 -2.00 15.46 11.12
C PRO A 196 -3.06 15.64 12.22
N LEU A 197 -2.88 16.63 13.07
CA LEU A 197 -3.79 16.88 14.20
C LEU A 197 -5.15 17.43 13.76
N ALA A 198 -5.24 18.02 12.55
CA ALA A 198 -6.52 18.41 11.97
C ALA A 198 -7.30 17.22 11.38
N ASN A 199 -6.69 16.02 11.34
CA ASN A 199 -7.33 14.76 10.93
C ASN A 199 -7.06 13.65 11.97
N TYR A 200 -7.10 14.01 13.26
CA TYR A 200 -6.63 13.17 14.35
C TYR A 200 -7.32 11.80 14.44
N ASP A 201 -8.66 11.76 14.38
CA ASP A 201 -9.42 10.53 14.57
C ASP A 201 -9.14 9.51 13.46
N ALA A 202 -9.14 9.94 12.20
CA ALA A 202 -8.82 9.07 11.08
C ALA A 202 -7.35 8.61 11.14
N LEU A 203 -6.43 9.50 11.46
CA LEU A 203 -5.02 9.15 11.63
C LEU A 203 -4.83 8.13 12.75
N LEU A 204 -5.40 8.36 13.94
CA LEU A 204 -5.26 7.46 15.07
C LEU A 204 -5.80 6.06 14.74
N LYS A 205 -6.94 5.99 14.05
CA LYS A 205 -7.50 4.70 13.60
C LYS A 205 -6.62 4.02 12.55
N ALA A 206 -6.09 4.77 11.59
CA ALA A 206 -5.16 4.25 10.60
C ALA A 206 -3.88 3.67 11.24
N LEU A 207 -3.30 4.38 12.21
CA LEU A 207 -2.13 3.91 12.95
C LEU A 207 -2.42 2.64 13.77
N ARG A 208 -3.60 2.52 14.38
CA ARG A 208 -4.02 1.28 15.06
C ARG A 208 -4.11 0.09 14.10
N ILE A 209 -4.64 0.32 12.89
CA ILE A 209 -4.71 -0.69 11.85
C ILE A 209 -3.30 -1.09 11.43
N LEU A 210 -2.43 -0.13 11.10
CA LEU A 210 -1.08 -0.39 10.60
C LEU A 210 -0.14 -1.04 11.64
N ASN A 211 -0.39 -0.80 12.92
CA ASN A 211 0.40 -1.38 14.02
C ASN A 211 -0.19 -2.69 14.56
N ALA A 212 -1.27 -3.19 13.98
CA ALA A 212 -1.82 -4.48 14.41
C ALA A 212 -0.97 -5.65 13.87
N PRO A 213 -0.89 -6.77 14.58
CA PRO A 213 -0.19 -7.97 14.11
C PRO A 213 -1.03 -8.67 13.03
N TRP A 214 -0.56 -8.65 11.81
CA TRP A 214 -1.11 -9.39 10.67
C TRP A 214 -0.06 -10.28 10.05
#